data_7b8abc73fd7b9e91d7ef73c1ca16fa14
#
_entry.id   7b8abc73fd7b9e91d7ef73c1ca16fa14
#
_cell.length_a   1.000
_cell.length_b   1.000
_cell.length_c   1.000
_cell.angle_alpha   90.00
_cell.angle_beta   90.00
_cell.angle_gamma   90.00
#
_symmetry.space_group_name_H-M   'P 1'
#
loop_
_entity.id
_entity.type
_entity.pdbx_description
1 polymer ?
#
loop_
_entity_poly.entity_id
_entity_poly.type
_entity_poly.pdbx_seq_one_letter_code
_entity_poly.pdbx_strand_id
1 'polypeptide(L)'
;MSTITVILVDDHLVVRSGLKALLGTQPDIDVVAEAASGEEALVKAEEHSPAVVVMDLAMGDGMDGIEAIKQLRRRNGKQAVLVFTTYDSDADIVRAVDAGAMGYLLKDAAPEEIFAAVRGAVQGKSVMSAPVASRLFQQLRNPDEILTPREAELLSLLTEGLSNRELGQRLFISEATVKTHLAHIYAKLGVETRAAAIATAIRREGMR
;
A
#
# COMPACT_ATOMS: atom_id res chain seq x y z
N MET A 1 28.35 -5.30 15.42
CA MET A 1 27.28 -5.47 14.41
C MET A 1 27.10 -4.12 13.75
N SER A 2 26.96 -4.04 12.44
CA SER A 2 26.70 -2.75 11.77
C SER A 2 25.28 -2.31 12.12
N THR A 3 25.13 -1.02 12.46
CA THR A 3 23.84 -0.40 12.74
C THR A 3 22.99 -0.38 11.47
N ILE A 4 21.71 -0.73 11.58
CA ILE A 4 20.75 -0.70 10.47
C ILE A 4 20.21 0.72 10.37
N THR A 5 20.54 1.42 9.29
CA THR A 5 20.03 2.77 9.02
C THR A 5 18.64 2.70 8.40
N VAL A 6 17.71 3.49 8.95
CA VAL A 6 16.30 3.48 8.57
C VAL A 6 15.84 4.90 8.21
N ILE A 7 15.05 5.04 7.16
CA ILE A 7 14.23 6.23 6.89
C ILE A 7 12.77 5.88 7.15
N LEU A 8 12.06 6.79 7.84
CA LEU A 8 10.63 6.72 8.10
C LEU A 8 9.88 7.65 7.17
N VAL A 9 8.88 7.13 6.47
CA VAL A 9 8.07 7.89 5.52
C VAL A 9 6.59 7.72 5.85
N ASP A 10 5.96 8.80 6.31
CA ASP A 10 4.54 8.85 6.70
C ASP A 10 4.13 10.32 6.78
N ASP A 11 2.98 10.73 6.28
CA ASP A 11 2.52 12.11 6.37
C ASP A 11 2.02 12.50 7.77
N HIS A 12 1.72 11.50 8.62
CA HIS A 12 1.28 11.70 9.99
C HIS A 12 2.46 11.85 10.97
N LEU A 13 2.72 13.06 11.43
CA LEU A 13 3.82 13.37 12.35
C LEU A 13 3.81 12.49 13.62
N VAL A 14 2.64 12.23 14.19
CA VAL A 14 2.51 11.44 15.42
C VAL A 14 2.95 9.98 15.19
N VAL A 15 2.60 9.41 14.05
CA VAL A 15 3.01 8.03 13.68
C VAL A 15 4.51 7.97 13.49
N ARG A 16 5.10 8.91 12.72
CA ARG A 16 6.57 8.98 12.54
C ARG A 16 7.31 9.11 13.86
N SER A 17 6.87 10.05 14.71
CA SER A 17 7.51 10.27 16.02
C SER A 17 7.42 9.06 16.93
N GLY A 18 6.26 8.39 16.94
CA GLY A 18 6.05 7.16 17.71
C GLY A 18 6.94 6.02 17.21
N LEU A 19 7.00 5.81 15.91
CA LEU A 19 7.81 4.77 15.29
C LEU A 19 9.32 5.05 15.48
N LYS A 20 9.73 6.31 15.38
CA LYS A 20 11.12 6.73 15.67
C LYS A 20 11.51 6.42 17.12
N ALA A 21 10.66 6.79 18.08
CA ALA A 21 10.89 6.50 19.48
C ALA A 21 10.97 4.98 19.72
N LEU A 22 10.07 4.22 19.11
CA LEU A 22 10.03 2.77 19.21
C LEU A 22 11.30 2.12 18.65
N LEU A 23 11.70 2.44 17.43
CA LEU A 23 12.92 1.92 16.80
C LEU A 23 14.18 2.35 17.56
N GLY A 24 14.21 3.56 18.12
CA GLY A 24 15.29 4.08 18.95
C GLY A 24 15.53 3.32 20.27
N THR A 25 14.60 2.43 20.68
CA THR A 25 14.83 1.50 21.80
C THR A 25 15.79 0.36 21.43
N GLN A 26 16.04 0.16 20.15
CA GLN A 26 16.87 -0.94 19.65
C GLN A 26 18.30 -0.44 19.38
N PRO A 27 19.34 -1.02 20.01
CA PRO A 27 20.71 -0.51 19.89
C PRO A 27 21.35 -0.76 18.51
N ASP A 28 20.74 -1.60 17.69
CA ASP A 28 21.18 -1.97 16.35
C ASP A 28 20.41 -1.27 15.22
N ILE A 29 19.44 -0.39 15.54
CA ILE A 29 18.63 0.34 14.56
C ILE A 29 18.79 1.86 14.79
N ASP A 30 19.04 2.59 13.70
CA ASP A 30 19.17 4.06 13.72
C ASP A 30 18.27 4.70 12.67
N VAL A 31 17.38 5.60 13.09
CA VAL A 31 16.52 6.39 12.23
C VAL A 31 17.27 7.63 11.77
N VAL A 32 17.89 7.55 10.60
CA VAL A 32 18.77 8.59 10.05
C VAL A 32 18.03 9.75 9.40
N ALA A 33 16.79 9.55 8.96
CA ALA A 33 15.95 10.60 8.39
C ALA A 33 14.45 10.27 8.49
N GLU A 34 13.64 11.31 8.35
CA GLU A 34 12.19 11.26 8.28
C GLU A 34 11.73 11.99 7.02
N ALA A 35 10.63 11.55 6.40
CA ALA A 35 10.00 12.17 5.25
C ALA A 35 8.48 12.17 5.43
N ALA A 36 7.82 13.21 4.93
CA ALA A 36 6.36 13.36 5.01
C ALA A 36 5.67 13.09 3.66
N SER A 37 6.42 12.78 2.61
CA SER A 37 5.90 12.48 1.28
C SER A 37 6.82 11.52 0.51
N GLY A 38 6.30 10.98 -0.61
CA GLY A 38 7.09 10.13 -1.51
C GLY A 38 8.26 10.87 -2.14
N GLU A 39 8.08 12.13 -2.52
CA GLU A 39 9.14 12.98 -3.09
C GLU A 39 10.28 13.21 -2.09
N GLU A 40 9.92 13.54 -0.85
CA GLU A 40 10.91 13.75 0.21
C GLU A 40 11.65 12.45 0.53
N ALA A 41 10.95 11.30 0.51
CA ALA A 41 11.56 9.99 0.70
C ALA A 41 12.64 9.68 -0.33
N LEU A 42 12.42 10.04 -1.61
CA LEU A 42 13.42 9.86 -2.68
C LEU A 42 14.67 10.69 -2.45
N VAL A 43 14.51 11.95 -2.03
CA VAL A 43 15.63 12.85 -1.71
C VAL A 43 16.42 12.32 -0.52
N LYS A 44 15.72 11.96 0.57
CA LYS A 44 16.37 11.43 1.79
C LYS A 44 17.06 10.09 1.56
N ALA A 45 16.49 9.24 0.72
CA ALA A 45 17.12 7.96 0.36
C ALA A 45 18.44 8.17 -0.42
N GLU A 46 18.52 9.19 -1.28
CA GLU A 46 19.72 9.54 -1.99
C GLU A 46 20.79 10.15 -1.06
N GLU A 47 20.39 11.05 -0.16
CA GLU A 47 21.28 11.72 0.81
C GLU A 47 21.89 10.74 1.82
N HIS A 48 21.08 9.80 2.35
CA HIS A 48 21.49 8.97 3.48
C HIS A 48 21.83 7.53 3.12
N SER A 49 21.46 7.07 1.91
CA SER A 49 21.66 5.67 1.47
C SER A 49 21.23 4.65 2.54
N PRO A 50 19.96 4.68 3.03
CA PRO A 50 19.52 3.87 4.15
C PRO A 50 19.53 2.38 3.81
N ALA A 51 19.71 1.54 4.83
CA ALA A 51 19.56 0.10 4.67
C ALA A 51 18.10 -0.28 4.42
N VAL A 52 17.16 0.42 5.09
CA VAL A 52 15.72 0.14 4.99
C VAL A 52 14.93 1.46 4.89
N VAL A 53 13.91 1.50 4.05
CA VAL A 53 12.89 2.55 4.02
C VAL A 53 11.59 1.95 4.55
N VAL A 54 11.04 2.51 5.63
CA VAL A 54 9.70 2.19 6.14
C VAL A 54 8.73 3.20 5.55
N MET A 55 7.78 2.74 4.75
CA MET A 55 6.96 3.53 3.84
C MET A 55 5.48 3.37 4.11
N ASP A 56 4.77 4.45 4.41
CA ASP A 56 3.32 4.46 4.32
C ASP A 56 2.87 4.50 2.85
N LEU A 57 1.74 3.87 2.54
CA LEU A 57 1.14 3.91 1.21
C LEU A 57 0.24 5.13 1.03
N ALA A 58 -0.47 5.52 2.07
CA ALA A 58 -1.41 6.63 2.05
C ALA A 58 -0.76 7.89 2.57
N MET A 59 -0.23 8.65 1.68
CA MET A 59 0.29 9.99 1.97
C MET A 59 -0.48 11.00 1.12
N GLY A 60 -0.94 12.08 1.75
CA GLY A 60 -1.78 13.13 1.20
C GLY A 60 -1.60 13.52 -0.28
N ASP A 61 -1.59 14.78 -0.61
CA ASP A 61 -1.39 15.26 -1.98
C ASP A 61 0.06 15.05 -2.43
N GLY A 62 0.26 14.44 -3.62
CA GLY A 62 1.58 14.20 -4.22
C GLY A 62 1.82 12.77 -4.64
N MET A 63 3.08 12.33 -4.56
CA MET A 63 3.47 10.97 -4.91
C MET A 63 3.01 9.99 -3.83
N ASP A 64 2.18 9.00 -4.22
CA ASP A 64 1.77 7.93 -3.33
C ASP A 64 2.94 6.97 -2.98
N GLY A 65 2.77 6.18 -1.92
CA GLY A 65 3.81 5.27 -1.46
C GLY A 65 4.16 4.20 -2.50
N ILE A 66 3.22 3.74 -3.31
CA ILE A 66 3.44 2.74 -4.37
C ILE A 66 4.38 3.29 -5.44
N GLU A 67 4.14 4.53 -5.89
CA GLU A 67 5.02 5.15 -6.89
C GLU A 67 6.40 5.46 -6.30
N ALA A 68 6.45 5.89 -5.03
CA ALA A 68 7.72 6.08 -4.33
C ALA A 68 8.53 4.79 -4.24
N ILE A 69 7.91 3.65 -3.91
CA ILE A 69 8.55 2.32 -3.90
C ILE A 69 9.12 1.99 -5.27
N LYS A 70 8.35 2.17 -6.36
CA LYS A 70 8.83 1.90 -7.72
C LYS A 70 10.05 2.74 -8.07
N GLN A 71 10.04 4.02 -7.71
CA GLN A 71 11.16 4.92 -8.01
C GLN A 71 12.39 4.59 -7.17
N LEU A 72 12.24 4.29 -5.87
CA LEU A 72 13.34 3.81 -5.02
C LEU A 72 13.99 2.55 -5.61
N ARG A 73 13.18 1.59 -6.04
CA ARG A 73 13.64 0.34 -6.65
C ARG A 73 14.29 0.54 -8.02
N ARG A 74 13.83 1.48 -8.83
CA ARG A 74 14.46 1.84 -10.12
C ARG A 74 15.83 2.47 -9.91
N ARG A 75 16.00 3.35 -8.91
CA ARG A 75 17.27 4.02 -8.59
C ARG A 75 18.27 3.06 -7.94
N ASN A 76 17.80 2.23 -7.02
CA ASN A 76 18.59 1.23 -6.33
C ASN A 76 17.81 -0.10 -6.24
N GLY A 77 18.11 -1.02 -7.15
CA GLY A 77 17.44 -2.33 -7.21
C GLY A 77 17.59 -3.19 -5.94
N LYS A 78 18.49 -2.83 -5.03
CA LYS A 78 18.70 -3.52 -3.75
C LYS A 78 18.06 -2.80 -2.56
N GLN A 79 17.43 -1.63 -2.78
CA GLN A 79 16.83 -0.87 -1.69
C GLN A 79 15.74 -1.70 -1.00
N ALA A 80 15.90 -1.97 0.28
CA ALA A 80 14.88 -2.61 1.07
C ALA A 80 13.78 -1.61 1.42
N VAL A 81 12.54 -1.90 1.03
CA VAL A 81 11.36 -1.09 1.38
C VAL A 81 10.38 -1.97 2.13
N LEU A 82 10.01 -1.56 3.34
CA LEU A 82 8.97 -2.15 4.17
C LEU A 82 7.75 -1.24 4.14
N VAL A 83 6.61 -1.75 3.73
CA VAL A 83 5.34 -1.05 3.86
C VAL A 83 4.88 -1.10 5.31
N PHE A 84 4.45 0.07 5.84
CA PHE A 84 3.87 0.22 7.17
C PHE A 84 2.66 1.13 7.09
N THR A 85 1.46 0.55 7.00
CA THR A 85 0.25 1.28 6.63
C THR A 85 -0.97 0.81 7.41
N THR A 86 -2.03 1.65 7.45
CA THR A 86 -3.35 1.23 7.91
C THR A 86 -4.14 0.50 6.81
N TYR A 87 -3.70 0.58 5.55
CA TYR A 87 -4.38 -0.05 4.43
C TYR A 87 -4.10 -1.54 4.40
N ASP A 88 -5.17 -2.32 4.36
CA ASP A 88 -5.12 -3.77 4.35
C ASP A 88 -5.89 -4.37 3.15
N SER A 89 -6.21 -3.54 2.14
CA SER A 89 -6.90 -4.04 0.96
C SER A 89 -6.00 -5.00 0.17
N ASP A 90 -6.61 -6.07 -0.32
CA ASP A 90 -5.89 -7.07 -1.12
C ASP A 90 -5.21 -6.45 -2.33
N ALA A 91 -5.84 -5.44 -2.96
CA ALA A 91 -5.27 -4.72 -4.09
C ALA A 91 -4.00 -3.93 -3.72
N ASP A 92 -3.96 -3.30 -2.54
CA ASP A 92 -2.80 -2.54 -2.09
C ASP A 92 -1.63 -3.45 -1.74
N ILE A 93 -1.91 -4.62 -1.12
CA ILE A 93 -0.89 -5.63 -0.85
C ILE A 93 -0.22 -6.09 -2.15
N VAL A 94 -1.02 -6.47 -3.16
CA VAL A 94 -0.49 -6.92 -4.46
C VAL A 94 0.28 -5.80 -5.15
N ARG A 95 -0.27 -4.59 -5.20
CA ARG A 95 0.39 -3.43 -5.81
C ARG A 95 1.72 -3.10 -5.16
N ALA A 96 1.81 -3.20 -3.83
CA ALA A 96 3.05 -2.95 -3.10
C ALA A 96 4.12 -4.02 -3.39
N VAL A 97 3.72 -5.30 -3.43
CA VAL A 97 4.60 -6.41 -3.80
C VAL A 97 5.10 -6.27 -5.24
N ASP A 98 4.22 -5.97 -6.18
CA ASP A 98 4.56 -5.73 -7.59
C ASP A 98 5.47 -4.51 -7.77
N ALA A 99 5.30 -3.48 -6.94
CA ALA A 99 6.18 -2.32 -6.90
C ALA A 99 7.59 -2.65 -6.37
N GLY A 100 7.75 -3.80 -5.71
CA GLY A 100 9.01 -4.29 -5.17
C GLY A 100 9.18 -4.08 -3.67
N ALA A 101 8.10 -3.91 -2.92
CA ALA A 101 8.14 -3.92 -1.46
C ALA A 101 8.68 -5.28 -0.96
N MET A 102 9.60 -5.23 0.00
CA MET A 102 10.21 -6.43 0.58
C MET A 102 9.41 -6.97 1.76
N GLY A 103 8.59 -6.13 2.38
CA GLY A 103 7.70 -6.54 3.45
C GLY A 103 6.48 -5.64 3.56
N TYR A 104 5.48 -6.12 4.31
CA TYR A 104 4.23 -5.42 4.52
C TYR A 104 3.73 -5.63 5.95
N LEU A 105 3.62 -4.55 6.68
CA LEU A 105 3.14 -4.49 8.05
C LEU A 105 1.96 -3.54 8.15
N LEU A 106 1.02 -3.87 8.99
CA LEU A 106 -0.06 -2.96 9.37
C LEU A 106 0.40 -2.08 10.54
N LYS A 107 -0.16 -0.88 10.67
CA LYS A 107 0.19 0.08 11.75
C LYS A 107 -0.21 -0.40 13.16
N ASP A 108 -0.99 -1.50 13.26
CA ASP A 108 -1.32 -2.20 14.50
C ASP A 108 -0.38 -3.37 14.82
N ALA A 109 0.67 -3.59 14.01
CA ALA A 109 1.67 -4.63 14.24
C ALA A 109 2.36 -4.45 15.60
N ALA A 110 2.64 -5.57 16.27
CA ALA A 110 3.37 -5.55 17.52
C ALA A 110 4.81 -5.02 17.34
N PRO A 111 5.39 -4.34 18.34
CA PRO A 111 6.76 -3.82 18.27
C PRO A 111 7.78 -4.86 17.81
N GLU A 112 7.67 -6.08 18.30
CA GLU A 112 8.57 -7.19 17.97
C GLU A 112 8.51 -7.58 16.49
N GLU A 113 7.33 -7.49 15.87
CA GLU A 113 7.16 -7.75 14.44
C GLU A 113 7.83 -6.66 13.60
N ILE A 114 7.73 -5.39 14.02
CA ILE A 114 8.38 -4.26 13.35
C ILE A 114 9.91 -4.42 13.40
N PHE A 115 10.46 -4.74 14.58
CA PHE A 115 11.90 -4.96 14.73
C PHE A 115 12.38 -6.16 13.90
N ALA A 116 11.63 -7.25 13.90
CA ALA A 116 11.94 -8.43 13.11
C ALA A 116 11.90 -8.13 11.60
N ALA A 117 10.95 -7.31 11.15
CA ALA A 117 10.82 -6.91 9.76
C ALA A 117 12.01 -6.06 9.30
N VAL A 118 12.42 -5.06 10.09
CA VAL A 118 13.58 -4.22 9.77
C VAL A 118 14.86 -5.07 9.67
N ARG A 119 15.09 -5.98 10.63
CA ARG A 119 16.26 -6.88 10.60
C ARG A 119 16.19 -7.89 9.46
N GLY A 120 14.99 -8.41 9.15
CA GLY A 120 14.77 -9.36 8.05
C GLY A 120 15.01 -8.70 6.69
N ALA A 121 14.57 -7.46 6.51
CA ALA A 121 14.73 -6.72 5.26
C ALA A 121 16.20 -6.55 4.86
N VAL A 122 17.08 -6.26 5.80
CA VAL A 122 18.54 -6.17 5.55
C VAL A 122 19.14 -7.52 5.15
N GLN A 123 18.53 -8.61 5.61
CA GLN A 123 18.96 -9.99 5.24
C GLN A 123 18.36 -10.46 3.92
N GLY A 124 17.59 -9.62 3.22
CA GLY A 124 16.90 -10.00 1.99
C GLY A 124 15.69 -10.91 2.20
N LYS A 125 15.18 -11.02 3.44
CA LYS A 125 13.99 -11.83 3.77
C LYS A 125 12.73 -10.99 3.57
N SER A 126 11.73 -11.56 2.90
CA SER A 126 10.41 -10.99 2.89
C SER A 126 9.74 -11.19 4.25
N VAL A 127 9.22 -10.11 4.83
CA VAL A 127 8.52 -10.14 6.12
C VAL A 127 7.12 -9.57 5.94
N MET A 128 6.14 -10.40 6.24
CA MET A 128 4.73 -10.02 6.19
C MET A 128 4.06 -10.53 7.46
N SER A 129 3.12 -9.77 8.01
CA SER A 129 2.26 -10.29 9.07
C SER A 129 1.44 -11.47 8.55
N ALA A 130 1.08 -12.40 9.43
CA ALA A 130 0.33 -13.59 9.03
C ALA A 130 -1.00 -13.28 8.29
N PRO A 131 -1.79 -12.24 8.69
CA PRO A 131 -2.96 -11.84 7.94
C PRO A 131 -2.64 -11.36 6.51
N VAL A 132 -1.60 -10.55 6.33
CA VAL A 132 -1.16 -10.05 5.02
C VAL A 132 -0.70 -11.18 4.12
N ALA A 133 0.13 -12.09 4.65
CA ALA A 133 0.60 -13.26 3.89
C ALA A 133 -0.58 -14.15 3.44
N SER A 134 -1.55 -14.41 4.34
CA SER A 134 -2.75 -15.19 3.99
C SER A 134 -3.54 -14.56 2.85
N ARG A 135 -3.76 -13.25 2.90
CA ARG A 135 -4.45 -12.50 1.83
C ARG A 135 -3.68 -12.55 0.52
N LEU A 136 -2.36 -12.32 0.55
CA LEU A 136 -1.53 -12.41 -0.65
C LEU A 136 -1.63 -13.81 -1.29
N PHE A 137 -1.57 -14.89 -0.50
CA PHE A 137 -1.72 -16.25 -1.00
C PHE A 137 -3.12 -16.53 -1.58
N GLN A 138 -4.18 -15.97 -0.99
CA GLN A 138 -5.53 -16.07 -1.55
C GLN A 138 -5.59 -15.38 -2.92
N GLN A 139 -4.99 -14.21 -3.04
CA GLN A 139 -4.94 -13.46 -4.29
C GLN A 139 -4.14 -14.16 -5.40
N LEU A 140 -3.02 -14.77 -5.05
CA LEU A 140 -2.24 -15.57 -6.00
C LEU A 140 -2.99 -16.82 -6.49
N ARG A 141 -3.94 -17.32 -5.68
CA ARG A 141 -4.82 -18.44 -6.08
C ARG A 141 -5.99 -18.00 -6.95
N ASN A 142 -6.52 -16.79 -6.72
CA ASN A 142 -7.68 -16.24 -7.40
C ASN A 142 -7.41 -14.82 -7.94
N PRO A 143 -6.49 -14.66 -8.90
CA PRO A 143 -6.11 -13.34 -9.41
C PRO A 143 -7.27 -12.58 -10.07
N ASP A 144 -8.31 -13.30 -10.52
CA ASP A 144 -9.49 -12.73 -11.17
C ASP A 144 -10.48 -12.07 -10.18
N GLU A 145 -10.31 -12.24 -8.87
CA GLU A 145 -11.19 -11.65 -7.83
C GLU A 145 -10.79 -10.22 -7.43
N ILE A 146 -9.62 -9.74 -7.87
CA ILE A 146 -9.15 -8.39 -7.52
C ILE A 146 -9.70 -7.37 -8.51
N LEU A 147 -10.24 -6.28 -7.97
CA LEU A 147 -10.56 -5.11 -8.77
C LEU A 147 -9.25 -4.44 -9.22
N THR A 148 -9.12 -4.20 -10.51
CA THR A 148 -8.04 -3.32 -11.01
C THR A 148 -8.22 -1.90 -10.45
N PRO A 149 -7.17 -1.06 -10.43
CA PRO A 149 -7.30 0.33 -9.98
C PRO A 149 -8.44 1.09 -10.67
N ARG A 150 -8.66 0.81 -11.96
CA ARG A 150 -9.74 1.42 -12.75
C ARG A 150 -11.12 0.90 -12.36
N GLU A 151 -11.24 -0.37 -12.03
CA GLU A 151 -12.48 -0.97 -11.53
C GLU A 151 -12.79 -0.49 -10.10
N ALA A 152 -11.76 -0.32 -9.26
CA ALA A 152 -11.93 0.24 -7.92
C ALA A 152 -12.39 1.71 -7.96
N GLU A 153 -11.77 2.53 -8.82
CA GLU A 153 -12.20 3.91 -9.06
C GLU A 153 -13.65 3.98 -9.56
N LEU A 154 -14.00 3.13 -10.52
CA LEU A 154 -15.36 3.05 -11.05
C LEU A 154 -16.36 2.61 -9.97
N LEU A 155 -16.00 1.65 -9.13
CA LEU A 155 -16.84 1.19 -8.03
C LEU A 155 -17.05 2.29 -6.98
N SER A 156 -16.03 3.07 -6.64
CA SER A 156 -16.16 4.23 -5.74
C SER A 156 -17.13 5.26 -6.31
N LEU A 157 -16.96 5.65 -7.57
CA LEU A 157 -17.90 6.57 -8.24
C LEU A 157 -19.33 6.00 -8.36
N LEU A 158 -19.47 4.68 -8.40
CA LEU A 158 -20.75 4.01 -8.40
C LEU A 158 -21.54 4.25 -7.10
N THR A 159 -20.85 4.37 -5.97
CA THR A 159 -21.48 4.65 -4.66
C THR A 159 -22.03 6.08 -4.57
N GLU A 160 -21.53 7.00 -5.40
CA GLU A 160 -22.06 8.36 -5.52
C GLU A 160 -23.42 8.41 -6.26
N GLY A 161 -23.91 7.29 -6.77
CA GLY A 161 -25.21 7.20 -7.46
C GLY A 161 -25.17 7.61 -8.93
N LEU A 162 -24.01 7.83 -9.53
CA LEU A 162 -23.83 8.28 -10.91
C LEU A 162 -24.34 7.25 -11.91
N SER A 163 -25.04 7.67 -12.96
CA SER A 163 -25.43 6.83 -14.10
C SER A 163 -24.22 6.37 -14.92
N ASN A 164 -24.36 5.33 -15.75
CA ASN A 164 -23.28 4.85 -16.62
C ASN A 164 -22.75 5.94 -17.56
N ARG A 165 -23.62 6.85 -18.00
CA ARG A 165 -23.24 8.00 -18.83
C ARG A 165 -22.37 8.98 -18.06
N GLU A 166 -22.73 9.32 -16.81
CA GLU A 166 -21.98 10.22 -15.93
C GLU A 166 -20.64 9.59 -15.53
N LEU A 167 -20.63 8.29 -15.21
CA LEU A 167 -19.41 7.53 -14.99
C LEU A 167 -18.46 7.60 -16.20
N GLY A 168 -19.02 7.39 -17.40
CA GLY A 168 -18.24 7.49 -18.64
C GLY A 168 -17.63 8.89 -18.84
N GLN A 169 -18.40 9.95 -18.58
CA GLN A 169 -17.90 11.33 -18.65
C GLN A 169 -16.79 11.60 -17.62
N ARG A 170 -16.99 11.18 -16.36
CA ARG A 170 -16.05 11.38 -15.27
C ARG A 170 -14.73 10.63 -15.50
N LEU A 171 -14.81 9.44 -16.10
CA LEU A 171 -13.68 8.56 -16.37
C LEU A 171 -13.07 8.69 -17.77
N PHE A 172 -13.61 9.59 -18.62
CA PHE A 172 -13.20 9.79 -20.01
C PHE A 172 -13.25 8.50 -20.86
N ILE A 173 -14.30 7.68 -20.67
CA ILE A 173 -14.53 6.44 -21.42
C ILE A 173 -15.97 6.37 -21.94
N SER A 174 -16.22 5.49 -22.92
CA SER A 174 -17.57 5.29 -23.45
C SER A 174 -18.50 4.60 -22.44
N GLU A 175 -19.82 4.84 -22.57
CA GLU A 175 -20.81 4.11 -21.75
C GLU A 175 -20.76 2.59 -21.96
N ALA A 176 -20.40 2.14 -23.16
CA ALA A 176 -20.19 0.72 -23.43
C ALA A 176 -19.01 0.16 -22.64
N THR A 177 -17.91 0.91 -22.54
CA THR A 177 -16.74 0.56 -21.72
C THR A 177 -17.09 0.49 -20.24
N VAL A 178 -17.90 1.46 -19.74
CA VAL A 178 -18.40 1.41 -18.36
C VAL A 178 -19.19 0.13 -18.09
N LYS A 179 -20.09 -0.27 -19.00
CA LYS A 179 -20.87 -1.52 -18.87
C LYS A 179 -19.98 -2.75 -18.79
N THR A 180 -18.92 -2.81 -19.60
CA THR A 180 -17.95 -3.91 -19.57
C THR A 180 -17.21 -3.96 -18.24
N HIS A 181 -16.70 -2.81 -17.74
CA HIS A 181 -16.06 -2.77 -16.44
C HIS A 181 -17.01 -3.16 -15.30
N LEU A 182 -18.27 -2.70 -15.33
CA LEU A 182 -19.26 -3.09 -14.32
C LEU A 182 -19.54 -4.60 -14.32
N ALA A 183 -19.61 -5.23 -15.49
CA ALA A 183 -19.77 -6.68 -15.58
C ALA A 183 -18.59 -7.42 -14.93
N HIS A 184 -17.35 -6.98 -15.17
CA HIS A 184 -16.16 -7.54 -14.52
C HIS A 184 -16.17 -7.28 -13.00
N ILE A 185 -16.53 -6.08 -12.57
CA ILE A 185 -16.66 -5.75 -11.14
C ILE A 185 -17.68 -6.67 -10.47
N TYR A 186 -18.85 -6.87 -11.09
CA TYR A 186 -19.89 -7.72 -10.51
C TYR A 186 -19.42 -9.17 -10.39
N ALA A 187 -18.76 -9.70 -11.43
CA ALA A 187 -18.18 -11.04 -11.39
C ALA A 187 -17.13 -11.15 -10.26
N LYS A 188 -16.23 -10.19 -10.15
CA LYS A 188 -15.17 -10.15 -9.11
C LYS A 188 -15.71 -9.98 -7.69
N LEU A 189 -16.83 -9.28 -7.52
CA LEU A 189 -17.48 -9.10 -6.21
C LEU A 189 -18.44 -10.25 -5.87
N GLY A 190 -18.69 -11.18 -6.79
CA GLY A 190 -19.67 -12.24 -6.60
C GLY A 190 -21.12 -11.73 -6.48
N VAL A 191 -21.44 -10.62 -7.17
CA VAL A 191 -22.77 -9.98 -7.11
C VAL A 191 -23.38 -9.87 -8.50
N GLU A 192 -24.72 -9.87 -8.58
CA GLU A 192 -25.43 -9.83 -9.87
C GLU A 192 -26.05 -8.46 -10.17
N THR A 193 -26.12 -7.57 -9.18
CA THR A 193 -26.85 -6.30 -9.32
C THR A 193 -25.99 -5.10 -8.91
N ARG A 194 -26.29 -3.95 -9.52
CA ARG A 194 -25.71 -2.66 -9.15
C ARG A 194 -25.88 -2.35 -7.65
N ALA A 195 -27.08 -2.59 -7.11
CA ALA A 195 -27.37 -2.33 -5.71
C ALA A 195 -26.53 -3.22 -4.77
N ALA A 196 -26.32 -4.48 -5.13
CA ALA A 196 -25.48 -5.40 -4.37
C ALA A 196 -24.00 -4.97 -4.44
N ALA A 197 -23.52 -4.49 -5.59
CA ALA A 197 -22.17 -3.96 -5.74
C ALA A 197 -21.93 -2.73 -4.85
N ILE A 198 -22.87 -1.77 -4.87
CA ILE A 198 -22.83 -0.57 -4.01
C ILE A 198 -22.84 -0.98 -2.53
N ALA A 199 -23.73 -1.87 -2.10
CA ALA A 199 -23.80 -2.33 -0.71
C ALA A 199 -22.50 -3.02 -0.27
N THR A 200 -21.85 -3.74 -1.17
CA THR A 200 -20.56 -4.40 -0.91
C THR A 200 -19.43 -3.37 -0.80
N ALA A 201 -19.42 -2.34 -1.65
CA ALA A 201 -18.45 -1.25 -1.61
C ALA A 201 -18.55 -0.48 -0.28
N ILE A 202 -19.76 -0.01 0.10
CA ILE A 202 -20.00 0.73 1.35
C ILE A 202 -19.57 -0.10 2.56
N ARG A 203 -19.82 -1.40 2.58
CA ARG A 203 -19.42 -2.29 3.67
C ARG A 203 -17.89 -2.40 3.79
N ARG A 204 -17.17 -2.43 2.66
CA ARG A 204 -15.70 -2.43 2.63
C ARG A 204 -15.10 -1.09 3.08
N GLU A 205 -15.77 0.03 2.78
CA GLU A 205 -15.35 1.36 3.25
C GLU A 205 -15.69 1.61 4.72
N GLY A 206 -16.81 1.12 5.22
CA GLY A 206 -17.24 1.28 6.62
C GLY A 206 -16.50 0.39 7.63
N MET A 207 -15.65 -0.51 7.17
CA MET A 207 -14.72 -1.30 8.01
C MET A 207 -13.29 -0.73 8.00
N ARG A 208 -13.10 0.45 7.42
CA ARG A 208 -11.83 1.19 7.39
C ARG A 208 -11.75 2.23 8.50
#